data_b553ef32a3484a36d4b92fca3fb15fbe
#
_entry.id   b553ef32a3484a36d4b92fca3fb15fbe
#
_cell.length_a   1.000
_cell.length_b   1.000
_cell.length_c   1.000
_cell.angle_alpha   90.00
_cell.angle_beta   90.00
_cell.angle_gamma   90.00
#
_symmetry.space_group_name_H-M   'P 1'
#
loop_
_entity.id
_entity.type
_entity.pdbx_description
1 polymer ?
#
loop_
_entity_poly.entity_id
_entity_poly.type
_entity_poly.pdbx_seq_one_letter_code
_entity_poly.pdbx_strand_id
1 'polypeptide(L)'
;MFRDMEPLRFSYENDLLRVIRAQLGALPRMEHARAKHLLSDRHRELLGDAIRITPDLLPEVHAVCQSCLDTLGSDISGDLFVRQSKEYNASVFALGRKFDVLVNSGLLNDFSPDELRFVFGHELGHVMFEHSRISVHGILSGAPKPSPDTANLLFRWSRASEVSADRLGLLCCGKLAPATTALFRTASGLSGIDTDRVLRSLRSQYEELEDQLRKTGETRAWIRMHPMIPIRFRALELAALDIVALRQQSRGFSWKGFRAIDRRIAEILEAIDARVIPSVPCQV
;
A
#
# COMPACT_ATOMS: atom_id res chain seq x y z
N MET A 1 0.98 7.11 22.00
CA MET A 1 0.40 5.97 21.30
C MET A 1 -0.78 6.48 20.49
N PHE A 2 -0.71 6.39 19.17
CA PHE A 2 -1.73 6.93 18.27
C PHE A 2 -2.90 5.96 18.24
N ARG A 3 -4.06 6.32 18.78
CA ARG A 3 -5.29 5.52 18.72
C ARG A 3 -6.05 5.66 17.40
N ASP A 4 -5.76 6.72 16.63
CA ASP A 4 -6.43 7.01 15.37
C ASP A 4 -5.38 7.26 14.29
N MET A 5 -5.32 6.38 13.30
CA MET A 5 -4.43 6.48 12.13
C MET A 5 -5.08 7.21 10.95
N GLU A 6 -6.37 7.54 11.04
CA GLU A 6 -7.09 8.21 9.95
C GLU A 6 -6.42 9.52 9.47
N PRO A 7 -5.81 10.35 10.36
CA PRO A 7 -5.09 11.55 9.89
C PRO A 7 -3.87 11.26 9.01
N LEU A 8 -3.31 10.04 9.03
CA LEU A 8 -2.22 9.60 8.15
C LEU A 8 -2.71 9.07 6.80
N ARG A 9 -4.01 8.80 6.67
CA ARG A 9 -4.60 8.45 5.39
C ARG A 9 -4.39 9.61 4.41
N PHE A 10 -3.99 9.28 3.20
CA PHE A 10 -3.79 10.26 2.15
C PHE A 10 -5.12 10.97 1.81
N SER A 11 -5.16 12.29 1.89
CA SER A 11 -6.42 13.04 1.74
C SER A 11 -7.09 12.81 0.39
N TYR A 12 -6.29 12.71 -0.68
CA TYR A 12 -6.78 12.42 -2.03
C TYR A 12 -7.48 11.04 -2.12
N GLU A 13 -7.02 10.03 -1.39
CA GLU A 13 -7.72 8.75 -1.28
C GLU A 13 -9.13 8.94 -0.72
N ASN A 14 -9.29 9.77 0.33
CA ASN A 14 -10.59 10.06 0.91
C ASN A 14 -11.52 10.81 -0.07
N ASP A 15 -10.96 11.71 -0.88
CA ASP A 15 -11.72 12.45 -1.90
C ASP A 15 -12.24 11.49 -2.97
N LEU A 16 -11.38 10.61 -3.49
CA LEU A 16 -11.77 9.56 -4.43
C LEU A 16 -12.81 8.61 -3.85
N LEU A 17 -12.64 8.20 -2.58
CA LEU A 17 -13.58 7.32 -1.89
C LEU A 17 -14.99 7.94 -1.79
N ARG A 18 -15.08 9.26 -1.56
CA ARG A 18 -16.37 9.98 -1.57
C ARG A 18 -17.03 9.94 -2.94
N VAL A 19 -16.27 10.15 -4.01
CA VAL A 19 -16.79 10.06 -5.39
C VAL A 19 -17.22 8.64 -5.74
N ILE A 20 -16.43 7.63 -5.39
CA ILE A 20 -16.78 6.22 -5.60
C ILE A 20 -18.11 5.88 -4.90
N ARG A 21 -18.27 6.28 -3.64
CA ARG A 21 -19.51 6.05 -2.88
C ARG A 21 -20.72 6.76 -3.49
N ALA A 22 -20.53 7.96 -4.04
CA ALA A 22 -21.59 8.70 -4.69
C ALA A 22 -22.01 8.05 -6.02
N GLN A 23 -21.06 7.54 -6.82
CA GLN A 23 -21.33 6.94 -8.13
C GLN A 23 -21.87 5.49 -8.04
N LEU A 24 -21.33 4.68 -7.15
CA LEU A 24 -21.70 3.27 -7.01
C LEU A 24 -22.85 3.05 -6.01
N GLY A 25 -23.40 4.14 -5.43
CA GLY A 25 -24.35 4.04 -4.34
C GLY A 25 -23.71 3.49 -3.07
N ALA A 26 -24.51 2.84 -2.22
CA ALA A 26 -23.93 2.01 -1.19
C ALA A 26 -23.10 0.95 -1.93
N LEU A 27 -21.76 1.12 -1.94
CA LEU A 27 -20.84 0.10 -2.46
C LEU A 27 -21.44 -1.26 -2.15
N PRO A 28 -21.52 -2.21 -3.10
CA PRO A 28 -22.02 -3.53 -2.78
C PRO A 28 -21.21 -3.97 -1.58
N ARG A 29 -21.75 -3.72 -0.40
CA ARG A 29 -21.21 -4.30 0.82
C ARG A 29 -21.30 -5.77 0.52
N MET A 30 -20.16 -6.38 0.23
CA MET A 30 -20.15 -7.84 0.28
C MET A 30 -20.89 -8.17 1.54
N GLU A 31 -22.04 -8.82 1.42
CA GLU A 31 -22.85 -9.15 2.58
C GLU A 31 -21.88 -9.66 3.63
N HIS A 32 -21.95 -9.12 4.83
CA HIS A 32 -20.95 -9.40 5.89
C HIS A 32 -20.74 -10.91 6.07
N ALA A 33 -21.82 -11.69 5.86
CA ALA A 33 -21.77 -13.15 5.85
C ALA A 33 -20.89 -13.72 4.73
N ARG A 34 -20.98 -13.19 3.50
CA ARG A 34 -20.17 -13.63 2.35
C ARG A 34 -18.70 -13.25 2.52
N ALA A 35 -18.43 -12.03 3.01
CA ALA A 35 -17.06 -11.59 3.32
C ALA A 35 -16.43 -12.44 4.42
N LYS A 36 -17.18 -12.76 5.49
CA LYS A 36 -16.75 -13.65 6.56
C LYS A 36 -16.47 -15.06 6.06
N HIS A 37 -17.28 -15.57 5.14
CA HIS A 37 -17.09 -16.89 4.54
C HIS A 37 -15.80 -16.91 3.69
N LEU A 38 -15.59 -15.90 2.86
CA LEU A 38 -14.37 -15.77 2.05
C LEU A 38 -13.11 -15.68 2.89
N LEU A 39 -13.11 -14.91 3.99
CA LEU A 39 -11.95 -14.87 4.89
C LEU A 39 -11.71 -16.23 5.56
N SER A 40 -12.78 -16.90 6.01
CA SER A 40 -12.67 -18.24 6.62
C SER A 40 -12.18 -19.29 5.64
N ASP A 41 -12.60 -19.24 4.38
CA ASP A 41 -12.13 -20.13 3.33
C ASP A 41 -10.65 -19.85 3.03
N ARG A 42 -10.28 -18.58 2.92
CA ARG A 42 -8.88 -18.19 2.70
C ARG A 42 -7.97 -18.61 3.86
N HIS A 43 -8.43 -18.43 5.08
CA HIS A 43 -7.69 -18.89 6.26
C HIS A 43 -7.47 -20.41 6.25
N ARG A 44 -8.48 -21.21 5.86
CA ARG A 44 -8.36 -22.67 5.70
C ARG A 44 -7.38 -23.06 4.60
N GLU A 45 -7.40 -22.35 3.46
CA GLU A 45 -6.41 -22.54 2.40
C GLU A 45 -4.99 -22.28 2.92
N LEU A 46 -4.78 -21.17 3.65
CA LEU A 46 -3.48 -20.85 4.23
C LEU A 46 -3.00 -21.90 5.24
N LEU A 47 -3.91 -22.44 6.04
CA LEU A 47 -3.57 -23.56 6.96
C LEU A 47 -3.19 -24.84 6.23
N GLY A 48 -3.66 -25.06 4.99
CA GLY A 48 -3.30 -26.22 4.16
C GLY A 48 -2.04 -26.00 3.32
N ASP A 49 -1.83 -24.80 2.80
CA ASP A 49 -0.85 -24.53 1.74
C ASP A 49 0.35 -23.67 2.19
N ALA A 50 0.34 -23.16 3.42
CA ALA A 50 1.38 -22.31 3.98
C ALA A 50 1.72 -22.71 5.42
N ILE A 51 2.84 -22.22 5.93
CA ILE A 51 3.26 -22.45 7.31
C ILE A 51 2.92 -21.22 8.13
N ARG A 52 2.17 -21.38 9.22
CA ARG A 52 1.89 -20.31 10.17
C ARG A 52 3.15 -19.97 10.96
N ILE A 53 3.50 -18.70 10.97
CA ILE A 53 4.62 -18.17 11.74
C ILE A 53 4.14 -17.91 13.17
N THR A 54 4.73 -18.63 14.12
CA THR A 54 4.47 -18.48 15.55
C THR A 54 5.70 -17.94 16.27
N PRO A 55 5.54 -17.41 17.51
CA PRO A 55 6.70 -17.01 18.33
C PRO A 55 7.74 -18.11 18.52
N ASP A 56 7.30 -19.37 18.56
CA ASP A 56 8.20 -20.53 18.74
C ASP A 56 8.93 -20.90 17.46
N LEU A 57 8.27 -20.75 16.29
CA LEU A 57 8.84 -21.17 15.02
C LEU A 57 9.82 -20.16 14.44
N LEU A 58 9.42 -18.88 14.38
CA LEU A 58 10.21 -17.77 13.85
C LEU A 58 10.07 -16.54 14.75
N PRO A 59 10.69 -16.56 15.95
CA PRO A 59 10.50 -15.53 16.98
C PRO A 59 10.86 -14.13 16.50
N GLU A 60 11.91 -13.97 15.71
CA GLU A 60 12.36 -12.67 15.22
C GLU A 60 11.36 -12.05 14.22
N VAL A 61 10.86 -12.84 13.28
CA VAL A 61 9.87 -12.38 12.30
C VAL A 61 8.54 -12.05 12.98
N HIS A 62 8.10 -12.90 13.91
CA HIS A 62 6.90 -12.67 14.70
C HIS A 62 7.02 -11.37 15.51
N ALA A 63 8.17 -11.15 16.18
CA ALA A 63 8.42 -9.94 16.95
C ALA A 63 8.42 -8.67 16.07
N VAL A 64 8.93 -8.75 14.83
CA VAL A 64 8.87 -7.63 13.88
C VAL A 64 7.42 -7.29 13.56
N CYS A 65 6.57 -8.26 13.24
CA CYS A 65 5.15 -8.04 12.98
C CYS A 65 4.43 -7.47 14.20
N GLN A 66 4.68 -8.03 15.39
CA GLN A 66 4.12 -7.54 16.65
C GLN A 66 4.52 -6.08 16.91
N SER A 67 5.78 -5.72 16.66
CA SER A 67 6.24 -4.33 16.82
C SER A 67 5.52 -3.34 15.90
N CYS A 68 5.06 -3.79 14.73
CA CYS A 68 4.21 -2.98 13.85
C CYS A 68 2.81 -2.79 14.44
N LEU A 69 2.20 -3.86 14.96
CA LEU A 69 0.90 -3.78 15.63
C LEU A 69 0.95 -2.83 16.84
N ASP A 70 2.01 -2.92 17.65
CA ASP A 70 2.22 -2.04 18.81
C ASP A 70 2.40 -0.57 18.37
N THR A 71 3.14 -0.34 17.28
CA THR A 71 3.34 1.01 16.72
C THR A 71 2.03 1.61 16.22
N LEU A 72 1.20 0.81 15.55
CA LEU A 72 -0.10 1.24 15.04
C LEU A 72 -1.14 1.40 16.16
N GLY A 73 -0.89 0.83 17.33
CA GLY A 73 -1.75 1.01 18.52
C GLY A 73 -3.17 0.49 18.32
N SER A 74 -3.34 -0.53 17.48
CA SER A 74 -4.62 -1.02 17.03
C SER A 74 -5.00 -2.32 17.75
N ASP A 75 -6.30 -2.58 17.81
CA ASP A 75 -6.88 -3.83 18.32
C ASP A 75 -7.19 -4.84 17.18
N ILE A 76 -6.52 -4.70 16.03
CA ILE A 76 -6.55 -5.71 14.98
C ILE A 76 -5.75 -6.94 15.41
N SER A 77 -6.18 -8.10 15.00
CA SER A 77 -5.53 -9.36 15.31
C SER A 77 -5.62 -10.34 14.14
N GLY A 78 -4.59 -11.15 13.96
CA GLY A 78 -4.56 -12.10 12.88
C GLY A 78 -3.34 -13.00 12.92
N ASP A 79 -3.20 -13.83 11.90
CA ASP A 79 -2.11 -14.77 11.76
C ASP A 79 -1.15 -14.33 10.63
N LEU A 80 0.10 -14.74 10.79
CA LEU A 80 1.15 -14.54 9.81
C LEU A 80 1.54 -15.90 9.23
N PHE A 81 1.56 -15.99 7.90
CA PHE A 81 1.89 -17.20 7.17
C PHE A 81 3.06 -17.00 6.24
N VAL A 82 3.87 -18.03 6.02
CA VAL A 82 4.92 -18.04 5.01
C VAL A 82 4.66 -19.15 3.98
N ARG A 83 4.86 -18.80 2.71
CA ARG A 83 4.84 -19.73 1.59
C ARG A 83 6.19 -19.73 0.87
N GLN A 84 6.60 -20.88 0.39
CA GLN A 84 7.81 -20.98 -0.42
C GLN A 84 7.66 -20.23 -1.74
N SER A 85 8.45 -19.18 -1.91
CA SER A 85 8.60 -18.45 -3.18
C SER A 85 9.86 -17.58 -3.10
N LYS A 86 10.56 -17.44 -4.22
CA LYS A 86 11.72 -16.54 -4.35
C LYS A 86 11.30 -15.08 -4.59
N GLU A 87 10.04 -14.85 -4.97
CA GLU A 87 9.52 -13.51 -5.20
C GLU A 87 9.43 -12.73 -3.88
N TYR A 88 9.80 -11.46 -3.91
CA TYR A 88 9.64 -10.55 -2.79
C TYR A 88 8.21 -10.00 -2.76
N ASN A 89 7.30 -10.76 -2.20
CA ASN A 89 5.89 -10.39 -2.13
C ASN A 89 5.29 -10.72 -0.77
N ALA A 90 4.38 -9.85 -0.33
CA ALA A 90 3.48 -10.08 0.78
C ALA A 90 2.06 -9.69 0.36
N SER A 91 1.08 -10.19 1.06
CA SER A 91 -0.31 -9.84 0.84
C SER A 91 -1.11 -10.01 2.11
N VAL A 92 -2.13 -9.18 2.30
CA VAL A 92 -3.04 -9.25 3.44
C VAL A 92 -4.46 -9.57 3.00
N PHE A 93 -5.10 -10.45 3.74
CA PHE A 93 -6.53 -10.76 3.64
C PHE A 93 -7.17 -10.29 4.94
N ALA A 94 -8.13 -9.37 4.85
CA ALA A 94 -8.70 -8.77 6.05
C ALA A 94 -10.23 -8.61 5.95
N LEU A 95 -10.89 -8.75 7.10
CA LEU A 95 -12.29 -8.41 7.29
C LEU A 95 -12.45 -7.74 8.66
N GLY A 96 -12.76 -6.45 8.65
CA GLY A 96 -12.82 -5.65 9.86
C GLY A 96 -11.48 -5.68 10.60
N ARG A 97 -11.49 -6.23 11.83
CA ARG A 97 -10.31 -6.27 12.71
C ARG A 97 -9.51 -7.59 12.63
N LYS A 98 -9.95 -8.54 11.80
CA LYS A 98 -9.27 -9.82 11.59
C LYS A 98 -8.50 -9.79 10.28
N PHE A 99 -7.28 -10.32 10.29
CA PHE A 99 -6.44 -10.40 9.11
C PHE A 99 -5.61 -11.69 9.08
N ASP A 100 -5.21 -12.07 7.88
CA ASP A 100 -4.15 -13.04 7.63
C ASP A 100 -3.13 -12.37 6.69
N VAL A 101 -1.87 -12.34 7.09
CA VAL A 101 -0.77 -11.87 6.24
C VAL A 101 -0.03 -13.09 5.70
N LEU A 102 0.09 -13.18 4.40
CA LEU A 102 0.92 -14.16 3.72
C LEU A 102 2.18 -13.50 3.18
N VAL A 103 3.35 -14.02 3.56
CA VAL A 103 4.64 -13.57 3.04
C VAL A 103 5.33 -14.69 2.27
N ASN A 104 6.04 -14.33 1.23
CA ASN A 104 6.91 -15.26 0.52
C ASN A 104 8.24 -15.43 1.27
N SER A 105 8.80 -16.64 1.27
CA SER A 105 10.05 -16.96 1.99
C SER A 105 11.26 -16.13 1.50
N GLY A 106 11.26 -15.68 0.24
CA GLY A 106 12.30 -14.78 -0.27
C GLY A 106 12.41 -13.47 0.52
N LEU A 107 11.27 -12.89 0.95
CA LEU A 107 11.27 -11.71 1.83
C LEU A 107 11.98 -12.00 3.17
N LEU A 108 11.65 -13.12 3.80
CA LEU A 108 12.17 -13.47 5.11
C LEU A 108 13.67 -13.79 5.08
N ASN A 109 14.16 -14.33 3.96
CA ASN A 109 15.57 -14.69 3.79
C ASN A 109 16.47 -13.47 3.57
N ASP A 110 15.98 -12.48 2.85
CA ASP A 110 16.83 -11.43 2.30
C ASP A 110 16.62 -10.05 2.93
N PHE A 111 15.45 -9.79 3.54
CA PHE A 111 15.13 -8.46 4.08
C PHE A 111 15.62 -8.32 5.53
N SER A 112 16.17 -7.16 5.83
CA SER A 112 16.48 -6.77 7.20
C SER A 112 15.21 -6.58 8.04
N PRO A 113 15.32 -6.62 9.38
CA PRO A 113 14.17 -6.35 10.26
C PRO A 113 13.49 -5.00 10.01
N ASP A 114 14.24 -3.96 9.64
CA ASP A 114 13.65 -2.64 9.32
C ASP A 114 12.90 -2.66 7.99
N GLU A 115 13.40 -3.37 6.97
CA GLU A 115 12.71 -3.58 5.71
C GLU A 115 11.43 -4.40 5.91
N LEU A 116 11.48 -5.44 6.72
CA LEU A 116 10.29 -6.23 7.09
C LEU A 116 9.26 -5.39 7.85
N ARG A 117 9.69 -4.46 8.74
CA ARG A 117 8.75 -3.51 9.38
C ARG A 117 8.04 -2.64 8.37
N PHE A 118 8.73 -2.20 7.32
CA PHE A 118 8.06 -1.45 6.24
C PHE A 118 7.03 -2.31 5.53
N VAL A 119 7.37 -3.54 5.14
CA VAL A 119 6.44 -4.44 4.44
C VAL A 119 5.24 -4.79 5.31
N PHE A 120 5.45 -5.24 6.55
CA PHE A 120 4.34 -5.57 7.45
C PHE A 120 3.50 -4.33 7.79
N GLY A 121 4.13 -3.18 8.02
CA GLY A 121 3.41 -1.94 8.27
C GLY A 121 2.57 -1.49 7.08
N HIS A 122 3.02 -1.73 5.85
CA HIS A 122 2.29 -1.49 4.62
C HIS A 122 1.06 -2.41 4.52
N GLU A 123 1.23 -3.72 4.70
CA GLU A 123 0.13 -4.69 4.67
C GLU A 123 -0.92 -4.40 5.77
N LEU A 124 -0.45 -4.12 6.98
CA LEU A 124 -1.32 -3.70 8.09
C LEU A 124 -2.00 -2.35 7.81
N GLY A 125 -1.37 -1.48 7.03
CA GLY A 125 -1.97 -0.24 6.54
C GLY A 125 -3.23 -0.48 5.72
N HIS A 126 -3.22 -1.49 4.86
CA HIS A 126 -4.42 -1.89 4.12
C HIS A 126 -5.54 -2.38 5.06
N VAL A 127 -5.20 -3.04 6.16
CA VAL A 127 -6.18 -3.45 7.18
C VAL A 127 -6.74 -2.25 7.92
N MET A 128 -5.87 -1.35 8.40
CA MET A 128 -6.23 -0.16 9.18
C MET A 128 -7.16 0.77 8.42
N PHE A 129 -6.92 0.96 7.15
CA PHE A 129 -7.73 1.81 6.27
C PHE A 129 -8.85 1.06 5.55
N GLU A 130 -9.03 -0.24 5.87
CA GLU A 130 -10.12 -1.09 5.35
C GLU A 130 -10.17 -1.12 3.80
N HIS A 131 -9.01 -1.14 3.14
CA HIS A 131 -8.94 -1.13 1.67
C HIS A 131 -9.64 -2.35 1.04
N SER A 132 -9.70 -3.49 1.74
CA SER A 132 -10.42 -4.70 1.31
C SER A 132 -11.93 -4.51 1.15
N ARG A 133 -12.53 -3.42 1.68
CA ARG A 133 -13.95 -3.11 1.48
C ARG A 133 -14.29 -2.77 0.02
N ILE A 134 -13.32 -2.33 -0.76
CA ILE A 134 -13.48 -2.08 -2.20
C ILE A 134 -12.69 -3.14 -2.96
N SER A 135 -13.38 -4.18 -3.40
CA SER A 135 -12.77 -5.18 -4.27
C SER A 135 -12.69 -4.64 -5.70
N VAL A 136 -11.62 -3.89 -6.02
CA VAL A 136 -11.40 -3.33 -7.36
C VAL A 136 -11.47 -4.43 -8.41
N HIS A 137 -10.73 -5.53 -8.20
CA HIS A 137 -10.78 -6.68 -9.11
C HIS A 137 -12.19 -7.26 -9.24
N GLY A 138 -12.89 -7.46 -8.14
CA GLY A 138 -14.26 -8.00 -8.14
C GLY A 138 -15.25 -7.10 -8.89
N ILE A 139 -15.13 -5.77 -8.76
CA ILE A 139 -15.97 -4.81 -9.47
C ILE A 139 -15.64 -4.82 -10.98
N LEU A 140 -14.36 -4.82 -11.34
CA LEU A 140 -13.91 -4.80 -12.73
C LEU A 140 -14.21 -6.12 -13.48
N SER A 141 -14.22 -7.25 -12.77
CA SER A 141 -14.53 -8.58 -13.32
C SER A 141 -16.01 -8.92 -13.26
N GLY A 142 -16.81 -8.13 -12.54
CA GLY A 142 -18.24 -8.35 -12.33
C GLY A 142 -19.09 -8.09 -13.57
N ALA A 143 -20.38 -8.47 -13.47
CA ALA A 143 -21.39 -8.18 -14.48
C ALA A 143 -22.57 -7.43 -13.80
N PRO A 144 -23.04 -6.30 -14.38
CA PRO A 144 -22.50 -5.63 -15.58
C PRO A 144 -21.11 -5.02 -15.36
N LYS A 145 -20.29 -4.92 -16.40
CA LYS A 145 -18.98 -4.25 -16.30
C LYS A 145 -19.18 -2.76 -15.98
N PRO A 146 -18.33 -2.17 -15.14
CA PRO A 146 -18.40 -0.75 -14.85
C PRO A 146 -18.08 0.09 -16.10
N SER A 147 -18.53 1.34 -16.11
CA SER A 147 -18.13 2.29 -17.15
C SER A 147 -16.61 2.53 -17.13
N PRO A 148 -16.00 2.97 -18.25
CA PRO A 148 -14.58 3.34 -18.29
C PRO A 148 -14.22 4.38 -17.23
N ASP A 149 -15.09 5.36 -16.98
CA ASP A 149 -14.87 6.39 -15.95
C ASP A 149 -14.86 5.79 -14.54
N THR A 150 -15.78 4.87 -14.26
CA THR A 150 -15.80 4.15 -12.98
C THR A 150 -14.56 3.28 -12.82
N ALA A 151 -14.14 2.57 -13.87
CA ALA A 151 -12.92 1.77 -13.84
C ALA A 151 -11.68 2.64 -13.57
N ASN A 152 -11.56 3.79 -14.24
CA ASN A 152 -10.49 4.74 -14.02
C ASN A 152 -10.52 5.29 -12.58
N LEU A 153 -11.67 5.66 -12.06
CA LEU A 153 -11.83 6.11 -10.67
C LEU A 153 -11.36 5.05 -9.66
N LEU A 154 -11.67 3.77 -9.90
CA LEU A 154 -11.22 2.66 -9.06
C LEU A 154 -9.69 2.48 -9.12
N PHE A 155 -9.07 2.60 -10.29
CA PHE A 155 -7.61 2.56 -10.43
C PHE A 155 -6.93 3.74 -9.73
N ARG A 156 -7.49 4.95 -9.84
CA ARG A 156 -6.99 6.14 -9.13
C ARG A 156 -7.03 5.92 -7.61
N TRP A 157 -8.16 5.44 -7.11
CA TRP A 157 -8.31 5.13 -5.69
C TRP A 157 -7.32 4.05 -5.24
N SER A 158 -7.16 2.97 -6.00
CA SER A 158 -6.20 1.91 -5.68
C SER A 158 -4.77 2.45 -5.60
N ARG A 159 -4.37 3.37 -6.49
CA ARG A 159 -3.06 4.02 -6.42
C ARG A 159 -2.91 4.92 -5.21
N ALA A 160 -3.95 5.66 -4.85
CA ALA A 160 -3.94 6.52 -3.67
C ALA A 160 -3.89 5.71 -2.36
N SER A 161 -4.55 4.54 -2.32
CA SER A 161 -4.53 3.64 -1.16
C SER A 161 -3.13 3.07 -0.88
N GLU A 162 -2.31 2.85 -1.92
CA GLU A 162 -0.91 2.45 -1.77
C GLU A 162 -0.08 3.52 -1.05
N VAL A 163 -0.32 4.81 -1.35
CA VAL A 163 0.36 5.92 -0.65
C VAL A 163 0.00 5.93 0.84
N SER A 164 -1.25 5.69 1.18
CA SER A 164 -1.68 5.56 2.58
C SER A 164 -1.01 4.38 3.29
N ALA A 165 -0.97 3.23 2.65
CA ALA A 165 -0.34 2.03 3.18
C ALA A 165 1.18 2.23 3.36
N ASP A 166 1.85 2.84 2.39
CA ASP A 166 3.28 3.18 2.46
C ASP A 166 3.63 4.07 3.65
N ARG A 167 2.75 5.02 4.00
CA ARG A 167 2.93 5.89 5.17
C ARG A 167 2.91 5.10 6.48
N LEU A 168 2.02 4.12 6.62
CA LEU A 168 2.01 3.25 7.79
C LEU A 168 3.21 2.30 7.80
N GLY A 169 3.64 1.82 6.63
CA GLY A 169 4.90 1.11 6.48
C GLY A 169 6.09 1.93 6.97
N LEU A 170 6.18 3.20 6.56
CA LEU A 170 7.24 4.11 7.00
C LEU A 170 7.13 4.44 8.50
N LEU A 171 5.92 4.60 9.03
CA LEU A 171 5.70 4.79 10.46
C LEU A 171 6.23 3.60 11.27
N CYS A 172 5.95 2.37 10.84
CA CYS A 172 6.43 1.15 11.49
C CYS A 172 7.96 0.98 11.34
N CYS A 173 8.52 1.29 10.18
CA CYS A 173 9.95 1.23 9.91
C CYS A 173 10.72 2.35 10.64
N GLY A 174 10.21 3.57 10.59
CA GLY A 174 10.82 4.76 11.20
C GLY A 174 12.05 5.32 10.48
N LYS A 175 12.38 4.81 9.30
CA LYS A 175 13.55 5.21 8.52
C LYS A 175 13.24 5.17 7.03
N LEU A 176 13.57 6.25 6.29
CA LEU A 176 13.33 6.30 4.84
C LEU A 176 14.19 5.29 4.06
N ALA A 177 15.45 5.14 4.42
CA ALA A 177 16.39 4.30 3.67
C ALA A 177 15.95 2.82 3.61
N PRO A 178 15.68 2.10 4.72
CA PRO A 178 15.16 0.74 4.65
C PRO A 178 13.78 0.65 3.95
N ALA A 179 12.89 1.63 4.16
CA ALA A 179 11.58 1.66 3.48
C ALA A 179 11.75 1.73 1.96
N THR A 180 12.67 2.58 1.48
CA THR A 180 12.98 2.72 0.05
C THR A 180 13.64 1.46 -0.50
N THR A 181 14.56 0.84 0.25
CA THR A 181 15.22 -0.40 -0.15
C THR A 181 14.20 -1.54 -0.25
N ALA A 182 13.27 -1.65 0.70
CA ALA A 182 12.19 -2.62 0.66
C ALA A 182 11.31 -2.42 -0.59
N LEU A 183 10.90 -1.18 -0.87
CA LEU A 183 10.12 -0.82 -2.06
C LEU A 183 10.86 -1.18 -3.36
N PHE A 184 12.17 -0.89 -3.44
CA PHE A 184 12.99 -1.24 -4.59
C PHE A 184 13.09 -2.76 -4.78
N ARG A 185 13.36 -3.51 -3.71
CA ARG A 185 13.49 -4.97 -3.73
C ARG A 185 12.19 -5.65 -4.15
N THR A 186 11.05 -5.25 -3.58
CA THR A 186 9.74 -5.80 -3.95
C THR A 186 9.40 -5.54 -5.41
N ALA A 187 9.86 -4.42 -5.98
CA ALA A 187 9.60 -4.08 -7.37
C ALA A 187 10.54 -4.74 -8.37
N SER A 188 11.81 -4.92 -7.99
CA SER A 188 12.87 -5.39 -8.90
C SER A 188 13.24 -6.87 -8.73
N GLY A 189 12.98 -7.45 -7.56
CA GLY A 189 13.47 -8.79 -7.20
C GLY A 189 14.97 -8.84 -6.91
N LEU A 190 15.66 -7.68 -6.84
CA LEU A 190 17.11 -7.60 -6.64
C LEU A 190 17.46 -7.38 -5.18
N SER A 191 18.54 -8.02 -4.71
CA SER A 191 19.14 -7.84 -3.38
C SER A 191 20.61 -7.42 -3.49
N GLY A 192 21.21 -7.00 -2.37
CA GLY A 192 22.63 -6.66 -2.31
C GLY A 192 23.03 -5.34 -2.98
N ILE A 193 22.07 -4.51 -3.34
CA ILE A 193 22.34 -3.17 -3.90
C ILE A 193 22.46 -2.15 -2.75
N ASP A 194 23.47 -1.33 -2.84
CA ASP A 194 23.71 -0.24 -1.88
C ASP A 194 22.52 0.75 -1.84
N THR A 195 22.07 1.08 -0.63
CA THR A 195 20.90 1.92 -0.41
C THR A 195 21.02 3.32 -1.02
N ASP A 196 22.20 3.94 -0.95
CA ASP A 196 22.40 5.28 -1.50
C ASP A 196 22.33 5.26 -3.04
N ARG A 197 22.76 4.15 -3.66
CA ARG A 197 22.59 3.95 -5.10
C ARG A 197 21.10 3.81 -5.45
N VAL A 198 20.35 3.07 -4.67
CA VAL A 198 18.89 2.93 -4.86
C VAL A 198 18.21 4.29 -4.76
N LEU A 199 18.50 5.06 -3.70
CA LEU A 199 17.94 6.39 -3.50
C LEU A 199 18.24 7.34 -4.67
N ARG A 200 19.50 7.42 -5.10
CA ARG A 200 19.89 8.26 -6.24
C ARG A 200 19.22 7.83 -7.54
N SER A 201 19.15 6.53 -7.80
CA SER A 201 18.52 5.99 -9.01
C SER A 201 17.03 6.31 -9.07
N LEU A 202 16.31 6.14 -7.97
CA LEU A 202 14.88 6.41 -7.92
C LEU A 202 14.57 7.92 -8.03
N ARG A 203 15.41 8.79 -7.46
CA ARG A 203 15.29 10.25 -7.66
C ARG A 203 15.47 10.63 -9.12
N SER A 204 16.56 10.17 -9.75
CA SER A 204 16.82 10.43 -11.16
C SER A 204 15.70 9.91 -12.06
N GLN A 205 15.23 8.70 -11.78
CA GLN A 205 14.11 8.12 -12.54
C GLN A 205 12.80 8.89 -12.33
N TYR A 206 12.55 9.41 -11.12
CA TYR A 206 11.38 10.26 -10.85
C TYR A 206 11.47 11.59 -11.64
N GLU A 207 12.63 12.24 -11.63
CA GLU A 207 12.87 13.51 -12.35
C GLU A 207 12.67 13.34 -13.86
N GLU A 208 13.21 12.26 -14.43
CA GLU A 208 13.02 11.93 -15.84
C GLU A 208 11.55 11.65 -16.16
N LEU A 209 10.86 10.86 -15.30
CA LEU A 209 9.45 10.57 -15.45
C LEU A 209 8.60 11.84 -15.38
N GLU A 210 8.87 12.75 -14.45
CA GLU A 210 8.18 14.03 -14.33
C GLU A 210 8.36 14.89 -15.58
N ASP A 211 9.59 14.94 -16.13
CA ASP A 211 9.89 15.67 -17.37
C ASP A 211 9.16 15.05 -18.58
N GLN A 212 9.16 13.73 -18.69
CA GLN A 212 8.41 13.03 -19.74
C GLN A 212 6.91 13.29 -19.66
N LEU A 213 6.34 13.25 -18.46
CA LEU A 213 4.93 13.55 -18.23
C LEU A 213 4.57 14.99 -18.63
N ARG A 214 5.47 15.95 -18.42
CA ARG A 214 5.27 17.34 -18.85
C ARG A 214 5.31 17.50 -20.37
N LYS A 215 6.16 16.74 -21.07
CA LYS A 215 6.39 16.89 -22.51
C LYS A 215 5.36 16.16 -23.39
N THR A 216 5.05 14.93 -23.05
CA THR A 216 4.30 14.04 -23.96
C THR A 216 2.81 13.96 -23.67
N GLY A 217 2.37 14.25 -22.45
CA GLY A 217 0.96 14.17 -22.10
C GLY A 217 0.35 12.77 -22.08
N GLU A 218 1.07 11.74 -22.51
CA GLU A 218 0.57 10.38 -22.63
C GLU A 218 1.25 9.43 -21.65
N THR A 219 0.45 8.77 -20.78
CA THR A 219 0.90 7.58 -20.08
C THR A 219 -0.19 6.52 -20.05
N ARG A 220 0.18 5.29 -20.42
CA ARG A 220 -0.65 4.09 -20.18
C ARG A 220 -0.63 3.66 -18.69
N ALA A 221 -0.14 4.52 -17.81
CA ALA A 221 0.02 4.24 -16.38
C ALA A 221 -1.33 4.10 -15.64
N TRP A 222 -2.39 4.65 -16.20
CA TRP A 222 -3.74 4.61 -15.64
C TRP A 222 -4.34 3.21 -15.53
N ILE A 223 -3.85 2.22 -16.30
CA ILE A 223 -4.33 0.83 -16.27
C ILE A 223 -3.76 0.06 -15.05
N ARG A 224 -2.76 0.61 -14.35
CA ARG A 224 -2.12 -0.07 -13.23
C ARG A 224 -2.83 0.23 -11.91
N MET A 225 -3.04 -0.81 -11.11
CA MET A 225 -3.59 -0.66 -9.76
C MET A 225 -2.59 -0.03 -8.77
N HIS A 226 -1.30 -0.26 -8.97
CA HIS A 226 -0.25 0.32 -8.12
C HIS A 226 0.39 1.53 -8.80
N PRO A 227 0.73 2.61 -8.06
CA PRO A 227 1.51 3.70 -8.60
C PRO A 227 2.87 3.22 -9.06
N MET A 228 3.47 3.94 -10.03
CA MET A 228 4.84 3.67 -10.46
C MET A 228 5.81 3.82 -9.27
N ILE A 229 6.78 2.94 -9.18
CA ILE A 229 7.72 2.89 -8.04
C ILE A 229 8.41 4.23 -7.76
N PRO A 230 8.89 5.00 -8.76
CA PRO A 230 9.48 6.32 -8.50
C PRO A 230 8.49 7.30 -7.86
N ILE A 231 7.19 7.16 -8.13
CA ILE A 231 6.14 8.01 -7.53
C ILE A 231 5.89 7.61 -6.08
N ARG A 232 5.80 6.31 -5.79
CA ARG A 232 5.70 5.81 -4.40
C ARG A 232 6.91 6.27 -3.57
N PHE A 233 8.11 6.10 -4.14
CA PHE A 233 9.33 6.62 -3.51
C PHE A 233 9.25 8.12 -3.23
N ARG A 234 8.83 8.93 -4.21
CA ARG A 234 8.72 10.38 -4.04
C ARG A 234 7.69 10.77 -2.98
N ALA A 235 6.56 10.06 -2.91
CA ALA A 235 5.56 10.26 -1.88
C ALA A 235 6.11 9.93 -0.48
N LEU A 236 6.87 8.84 -0.34
CA LEU A 236 7.56 8.49 0.91
C LEU A 236 8.62 9.53 1.29
N GLU A 237 9.43 9.97 0.33
CA GLU A 237 10.49 10.96 0.56
C GLU A 237 9.93 12.29 1.06
N LEU A 238 8.84 12.77 0.46
CA LEU A 238 8.17 14.00 0.89
C LEU A 238 7.57 13.90 2.29
N ALA A 239 7.04 12.74 2.66
CA ALA A 239 6.41 12.53 3.95
C ALA A 239 7.38 12.08 5.07
N ALA A 240 8.62 11.73 4.73
CA ALA A 240 9.52 11.01 5.62
C ALA A 240 9.85 11.79 6.90
N LEU A 241 10.17 13.08 6.79
CA LEU A 241 10.54 13.89 7.96
C LEU A 241 9.37 14.02 8.94
N ASP A 242 8.16 14.25 8.42
CA ASP A 242 6.97 14.39 9.25
C ASP A 242 6.57 13.07 9.90
N ILE A 243 6.61 11.95 9.17
CA ILE A 243 6.25 10.63 9.71
C ILE A 243 7.28 10.18 10.76
N VAL A 244 8.56 10.40 10.52
CA VAL A 244 9.61 10.07 11.49
C VAL A 244 9.49 10.96 12.74
N ALA A 245 9.24 12.26 12.56
CA ALA A 245 9.00 13.18 13.67
C ALA A 245 7.75 12.79 14.48
N LEU A 246 6.68 12.40 13.80
CA LEU A 246 5.46 11.88 14.43
C LEU A 246 5.74 10.64 15.28
N ARG A 247 6.47 9.65 14.72
CA ARG A 247 6.86 8.44 15.44
C ARG A 247 7.68 8.75 16.70
N GLN A 248 8.58 9.72 16.61
CA GLN A 248 9.44 10.13 17.73
C GLN A 248 8.74 11.06 18.72
N GLN A 249 7.47 11.41 18.47
CA GLN A 249 6.71 12.42 19.23
C GLN A 249 7.48 13.74 19.37
N SER A 250 8.26 14.09 18.36
CA SER A 250 9.12 15.29 18.36
C SER A 250 8.29 16.55 18.07
N ARG A 251 8.78 17.71 18.59
CA ARG A 251 8.11 19.01 18.39
C ARG A 251 8.10 19.52 16.94
N GLY A 252 8.81 18.83 16.02
CA GLY A 252 8.91 19.22 14.62
C GLY A 252 7.71 18.81 13.75
N PHE A 253 6.81 17.96 14.24
CA PHE A 253 5.64 17.52 13.47
C PHE A 253 4.51 18.55 13.47
N SER A 254 3.90 18.78 12.30
CA SER A 254 2.75 19.67 12.12
C SER A 254 1.74 19.09 11.14
N TRP A 255 0.51 18.88 11.57
CA TRP A 255 -0.60 18.45 10.69
C TRP A 255 -0.86 19.41 9.52
N LYS A 256 -0.63 20.70 9.71
CA LYS A 256 -0.77 21.69 8.61
C LYS A 256 0.30 21.48 7.54
N GLY A 257 1.54 21.23 7.94
CA GLY A 257 2.64 20.90 7.04
C GLY A 257 2.36 19.59 6.30
N PHE A 258 1.94 18.56 7.03
CA PHE A 258 1.62 17.25 6.47
C PHE A 258 0.51 17.33 5.40
N ARG A 259 -0.54 18.11 5.61
CA ARG A 259 -1.58 18.35 4.58
C ARG A 259 -1.08 19.14 3.36
N ALA A 260 -0.04 19.96 3.49
CA ALA A 260 0.59 20.60 2.34
C ALA A 260 1.35 19.58 1.48
N ILE A 261 1.99 18.58 2.14
CA ILE A 261 2.59 17.44 1.46
C ILE A 261 1.54 16.62 0.72
N ASP A 262 0.38 16.39 1.33
CA ASP A 262 -0.76 15.70 0.69
C ASP A 262 -1.15 16.35 -0.63
N ARG A 263 -1.31 17.66 -0.63
CA ARG A 263 -1.66 18.40 -1.86
C ARG A 263 -0.60 18.20 -2.94
N ARG A 264 0.68 18.30 -2.59
CA ARG A 264 1.77 18.12 -3.55
C ARG A 264 1.80 16.70 -4.13
N ILE A 265 1.55 15.67 -3.32
CA ILE A 265 1.48 14.29 -3.79
C ILE A 265 0.23 14.08 -4.66
N ALA A 266 -0.90 14.68 -4.29
CA ALA A 266 -2.12 14.63 -5.09
C ALA A 266 -1.90 15.25 -6.47
N GLU A 267 -1.27 16.43 -6.56
CA GLU A 267 -0.94 17.08 -7.83
C GLU A 267 -0.08 16.18 -8.74
N ILE A 268 0.88 15.44 -8.18
CA ILE A 268 1.71 14.47 -8.93
C ILE A 268 0.83 13.34 -9.49
N LEU A 269 -0.06 12.78 -8.68
CA LEU A 269 -0.94 11.69 -9.11
C LEU A 269 -2.01 12.17 -10.09
N GLU A 270 -2.61 13.33 -9.85
CA GLU A 270 -3.59 13.95 -10.74
C GLU A 270 -2.99 14.31 -12.11
N ALA A 271 -1.78 14.83 -12.14
CA ALA A 271 -1.08 15.12 -13.40
C ALA A 271 -0.89 13.86 -14.26
N ILE A 272 -0.77 12.69 -13.63
CA ILE A 272 -0.72 11.40 -14.31
C ILE A 272 -2.12 10.96 -14.75
N ASP A 273 -3.11 11.15 -13.89
CA ASP A 273 -4.49 10.70 -14.10
C ASP A 273 -5.29 11.59 -15.07
N ALA A 274 -5.04 12.91 -15.10
CA ALA A 274 -5.77 13.88 -15.93
C ALA A 274 -5.49 13.77 -17.43
N ARG A 275 -4.50 12.98 -17.83
CA ARG A 275 -4.07 12.83 -19.22
C ARG A 275 -4.61 11.58 -19.90
N VAL A 276 -5.66 10.97 -19.32
CA VAL A 276 -6.38 9.86 -19.90
C VAL A 276 -7.38 10.38 -20.92
N ILE A 277 -7.09 10.21 -22.21
CA ILE A 277 -8.05 10.46 -23.28
C ILE A 277 -9.10 9.35 -23.23
N PRO A 278 -10.39 9.68 -23.11
CA PRO A 278 -11.46 8.69 -23.22
C PRO A 278 -11.71 8.37 -24.70
N SER A 279 -10.96 7.46 -25.27
CA SER A 279 -11.38 6.73 -26.48
C SER A 279 -10.30 5.78 -26.97
N VAL A 280 -10.26 4.58 -26.43
CA VAL A 280 -9.79 3.41 -27.16
C VAL A 280 -10.75 2.26 -26.83
N PRO A 281 -11.46 1.68 -27.81
CA PRO A 281 -12.24 0.48 -27.58
C PRO A 281 -11.28 -0.64 -27.16
N CYS A 282 -11.61 -1.31 -26.07
CA CYS A 282 -10.97 -2.55 -25.65
C CYS A 282 -11.06 -3.55 -26.81
N GLN A 283 -10.00 -3.74 -27.55
CA GLN A 283 -9.83 -4.94 -28.35
C GLN A 283 -9.33 -6.04 -27.39
N VAL A 284 -10.10 -7.09 -27.36
CA VAL A 284 -10.02 -8.34 -26.58
C VAL A 284 -8.68 -9.04 -26.79
#